data_adb3323fe37acf2c56979c93d89e369b
#
_entry.id   adb3323fe37acf2c56979c93d89e369b
#
_cell.length_a   1.000
_cell.length_b   1.000
_cell.length_c   1.000
_cell.angle_alpha   90.00
_cell.angle_beta   90.00
_cell.angle_gamma   90.00
#
_symmetry.space_group_name_H-M   'P 1'
#
loop_
_entity.id
_entity.type
_entity.pdbx_description
1 polymer ?
#
loop_
_entity_poly.entity_id
_entity_poly.type
_entity_poly.pdbx_seq_one_letter_code
_entity_poly.pdbx_strand_id
1 'polypeptide(L)'
;MKNLYRGEVFYLIASPLDHVEAYRCFEDGGLAVVDGKIVEAGPFEAMRSRYPDFPVTDYSGKLITPGFIDSHIHFSQSEIQGMYGKQLLDWLDEYTFPAEEAFSSMEYAQDIARFFV
;
A
#
# COMPACT_ATOMS: atom_id res chain seq x y z
N MET A 1 -18.59 5.42 -10.51
CA MET A 1 -18.69 3.95 -10.31
C MET A 1 -18.87 3.68 -8.80
N LYS A 2 -19.81 2.79 -8.41
CA LYS A 2 -20.09 2.46 -7.00
C LYS A 2 -19.68 1.01 -6.75
N ASN A 3 -19.09 0.71 -5.58
CA ASN A 3 -18.76 -0.66 -5.18
C ASN A 3 -18.69 -0.78 -3.65
N LEU A 4 -18.99 -1.96 -3.14
CA LEU A 4 -18.81 -2.35 -1.75
C LEU A 4 -17.81 -3.52 -1.70
N TYR A 5 -16.63 -3.28 -1.16
CA TYR A 5 -15.61 -4.30 -0.97
C TYR A 5 -15.81 -4.96 0.39
N ARG A 6 -15.84 -6.31 0.43
CA ARG A 6 -15.89 -7.11 1.66
C ARG A 6 -14.53 -7.72 1.92
N GLY A 7 -14.07 -7.70 3.16
CA GLY A 7 -12.81 -8.31 3.60
C GLY A 7 -12.51 -7.92 5.04
N GLU A 8 -11.36 -8.32 5.56
CA GLU A 8 -10.85 -7.74 6.81
C GLU A 8 -10.37 -6.32 6.53
N VAL A 9 -11.03 -5.31 7.12
CA VAL A 9 -10.71 -3.90 6.86
C VAL A 9 -9.96 -3.32 8.05
N PHE A 10 -8.74 -2.85 7.80
CA PHE A 10 -7.88 -2.20 8.79
C PHE A 10 -7.43 -0.83 8.33
N TYR A 11 -7.52 0.18 9.20
CA TYR A 11 -6.96 1.51 8.94
C TYR A 11 -6.65 2.29 10.22
N LEU A 12 -5.75 3.27 10.11
CA LEU A 12 -5.41 4.17 11.20
C LEU A 12 -6.35 5.38 11.21
N ILE A 13 -6.73 5.82 12.41
CA ILE A 13 -7.55 7.03 12.64
C ILE A 13 -6.76 8.12 13.37
N ALA A 14 -5.58 7.78 13.88
CA ALA A 14 -4.67 8.67 14.58
C ALA A 14 -3.24 8.11 14.50
N SER A 15 -2.27 8.85 15.02
CA SER A 15 -0.91 8.34 15.18
C SER A 15 -0.86 7.25 16.25
N PRO A 16 -0.37 6.03 15.95
CA PRO A 16 -0.22 4.98 16.96
C PRO A 16 0.88 5.27 17.98
N LEU A 17 1.71 6.29 17.74
CA LEU A 17 2.72 6.73 18.71
C LEU A 17 2.09 7.55 19.84
N ASP A 18 0.96 8.20 19.57
CA ASP A 18 0.32 9.12 20.49
C ASP A 18 -0.96 8.54 21.12
N HIS A 19 -1.58 7.53 20.47
CA HIS A 19 -2.87 7.00 20.85
C HIS A 19 -2.93 5.48 20.83
N VAL A 20 -3.30 4.85 21.93
CA VAL A 20 -3.43 3.38 22.03
C VAL A 20 -4.52 2.83 21.11
N GLU A 21 -5.61 3.56 20.92
CA GLU A 21 -6.73 3.19 20.04
C GLU A 21 -6.69 3.91 18.70
N ALA A 22 -5.48 3.97 18.09
CA ALA A 22 -5.24 4.69 16.86
C ALA A 22 -5.78 4.02 15.60
N TYR A 23 -6.38 2.85 15.69
CA TYR A 23 -6.80 2.07 14.53
C TYR A 23 -8.27 1.62 14.61
N ARG A 24 -8.77 1.17 13.48
CA ARG A 24 -10.01 0.39 13.36
C ARG A 24 -9.70 -0.90 12.60
N CYS A 25 -10.29 -1.99 13.09
CA CYS A 25 -10.21 -3.30 12.46
C CYS A 25 -11.60 -3.94 12.45
N PHE A 26 -12.05 -4.40 11.30
CA PHE A 26 -13.30 -5.13 11.11
C PHE A 26 -12.97 -6.45 10.43
N GLU A 27 -13.01 -7.56 11.17
CA GLU A 27 -12.70 -8.92 10.65
C GLU A 27 -13.59 -9.29 9.44
N ASP A 28 -14.87 -8.97 9.49
CA ASP A 28 -15.79 -8.99 8.36
C ASP A 28 -16.23 -7.55 8.07
N GLY A 29 -15.38 -6.84 7.38
CA GLY A 29 -15.52 -5.43 7.08
C GLY A 29 -16.11 -5.18 5.70
N GLY A 30 -16.73 -4.00 5.56
CA GLY A 30 -17.18 -3.42 4.31
C GLY A 30 -16.55 -2.06 4.07
N LEU A 31 -16.07 -1.85 2.85
CA LEU A 31 -15.52 -0.57 2.39
C LEU A 31 -16.36 -0.07 1.20
N ALA A 32 -17.14 0.97 1.42
CA ALA A 32 -17.96 1.59 0.38
C ALA A 32 -17.15 2.62 -0.40
N VAL A 33 -17.14 2.49 -1.72
CA VAL A 33 -16.39 3.36 -2.64
C VAL A 33 -17.33 3.93 -3.70
N VAL A 34 -17.23 5.24 -3.92
CA VAL A 34 -17.96 5.97 -4.98
C VAL A 34 -16.96 6.80 -5.77
N ASP A 35 -16.91 6.57 -7.08
CA ASP A 35 -16.05 7.30 -8.02
C ASP A 35 -14.59 7.38 -7.57
N GLY A 36 -14.05 6.22 -7.11
CA GLY A 36 -12.67 6.08 -6.66
C GLY A 36 -12.38 6.64 -5.26
N LYS A 37 -13.40 7.14 -4.55
CA LYS A 37 -13.26 7.67 -3.19
C LYS A 37 -13.96 6.78 -2.18
N ILE A 38 -13.27 6.48 -1.08
CA ILE A 38 -13.87 5.82 0.07
C ILE A 38 -14.88 6.77 0.70
N VAL A 39 -16.12 6.32 0.86
CA VAL A 39 -17.18 7.09 1.51
C VAL A 39 -17.48 6.60 2.92
N GLU A 40 -17.28 5.31 3.19
CA GLU A 40 -17.47 4.74 4.52
C GLU A 40 -16.76 3.39 4.65
N ALA A 41 -16.39 3.04 5.89
CA ALA A 41 -15.91 1.71 6.27
C ALA A 41 -16.55 1.29 7.61
N GLY A 42 -16.85 -0.01 7.74
CA GLY A 42 -17.50 -0.55 8.95
C GLY A 42 -17.75 -2.05 8.85
N PRO A 43 -18.48 -2.64 9.82
CA PRO A 43 -18.92 -4.03 9.72
C PRO A 43 -19.69 -4.28 8.43
N PHE A 44 -19.42 -5.39 7.74
CA PHE A 44 -19.98 -5.66 6.40
C PHE A 44 -21.51 -5.61 6.37
N GLU A 45 -22.20 -6.23 7.33
CA GLU A 45 -23.66 -6.26 7.38
C GLU A 45 -24.27 -4.84 7.52
N ALA A 46 -23.63 -3.97 8.29
CA ALA A 46 -24.05 -2.57 8.43
C ALA A 46 -23.84 -1.82 7.11
N MET A 47 -22.70 -2.03 6.45
CA MET A 47 -22.39 -1.44 5.15
C MET A 47 -23.35 -1.95 4.07
N ARG A 48 -23.62 -3.25 4.03
CA ARG A 48 -24.55 -3.86 3.09
C ARG A 48 -25.97 -3.32 3.24
N SER A 49 -26.43 -3.12 4.49
CA SER A 49 -27.73 -2.54 4.78
C SER A 49 -27.84 -1.07 4.34
N ARG A 50 -26.75 -0.31 4.49
CA ARG A 50 -26.69 1.12 4.12
C ARG A 50 -26.53 1.35 2.63
N TYR A 51 -25.84 0.44 1.94
CA TYR A 51 -25.55 0.49 0.50
C TYR A 51 -26.12 -0.72 -0.24
N PRO A 52 -27.45 -0.97 -0.21
CA PRO A 52 -28.06 -2.18 -0.74
C PRO A 52 -27.86 -2.34 -2.26
N ASP A 53 -27.76 -1.22 -2.99
CA ASP A 53 -27.63 -1.20 -4.45
C ASP A 53 -26.17 -1.22 -4.95
N PHE A 54 -25.18 -1.27 -4.04
CA PHE A 54 -23.78 -1.36 -4.46
C PHE A 54 -23.45 -2.81 -4.86
N PRO A 55 -22.83 -3.03 -6.03
CA PRO A 55 -22.22 -4.32 -6.32
C PRO A 55 -21.18 -4.64 -5.25
N VAL A 56 -21.10 -5.92 -4.89
CA VAL A 56 -20.13 -6.41 -3.88
C VAL A 56 -18.97 -7.08 -4.60
N THR A 57 -17.75 -6.66 -4.25
CA THR A 57 -16.53 -7.40 -4.56
C THR A 57 -16.04 -8.06 -3.28
N ASP A 58 -16.06 -9.39 -3.26
CA ASP A 58 -15.75 -10.20 -2.08
C ASP A 58 -14.26 -10.56 -2.05
N TYR A 59 -13.57 -10.08 -1.01
CA TYR A 59 -12.20 -10.39 -0.64
C TYR A 59 -12.14 -11.08 0.74
N SER A 60 -13.16 -11.87 1.10
CA SER A 60 -13.16 -12.64 2.37
C SER A 60 -11.86 -13.43 2.53
N GLY A 61 -11.28 -13.37 3.73
CA GLY A 61 -9.98 -13.97 4.04
C GLY A 61 -8.76 -13.15 3.56
N LYS A 62 -8.98 -11.95 3.04
CA LYS A 62 -7.91 -10.99 2.68
C LYS A 62 -8.05 -9.72 3.49
N LEU A 63 -6.90 -9.11 3.78
CA LEU A 63 -6.80 -7.84 4.47
C LEU A 63 -6.87 -6.67 3.47
N ILE A 64 -7.75 -5.72 3.73
CA ILE A 64 -7.88 -4.45 3.00
C ILE A 64 -7.31 -3.34 3.88
N THR A 65 -6.23 -2.72 3.43
CA THR A 65 -5.57 -1.61 4.14
C THR A 65 -5.39 -0.41 3.21
N PRO A 66 -5.17 0.80 3.75
CA PRO A 66 -4.57 1.88 2.97
C PRO A 66 -3.22 1.44 2.37
N GLY A 67 -2.89 1.98 1.21
CA GLY A 67 -1.56 1.79 0.62
C GLY A 67 -0.48 2.37 1.54
N PHE A 68 0.71 1.77 1.51
CA PHE A 68 1.85 2.29 2.24
C PHE A 68 2.33 3.61 1.61
N ILE A 69 2.77 4.52 2.47
CA ILE A 69 3.38 5.79 2.06
C ILE A 69 4.80 5.77 2.60
N ASP A 70 5.76 5.72 1.69
CA ASP A 70 7.17 5.89 2.02
C ASP A 70 7.60 7.30 1.62
N SER A 71 7.97 8.12 2.61
CA SER A 71 8.36 9.50 2.40
C SER A 71 9.85 9.68 2.04
N HIS A 72 10.64 8.60 2.07
CA HIS A 72 12.05 8.60 1.73
C HIS A 72 12.45 7.28 1.05
N ILE A 73 12.30 7.22 -0.25
CA ILE A 73 12.59 6.03 -1.04
C ILE A 73 13.39 6.37 -2.29
N HIS A 74 14.27 5.46 -2.68
CA HIS A 74 15.06 5.50 -3.90
C HIS A 74 14.67 4.33 -4.79
N PHE A 75 13.71 4.51 -5.69
CA PHE A 75 13.23 3.41 -6.55
C PHE A 75 14.33 2.87 -7.49
N SER A 76 15.35 3.68 -7.79
CA SER A 76 16.55 3.27 -8.51
C SER A 76 17.37 2.17 -7.81
N GLN A 77 17.14 1.98 -6.52
CA GLN A 77 17.83 1.00 -5.69
C GLN A 77 16.99 -0.26 -5.41
N SER A 78 15.88 -0.45 -6.14
CA SER A 78 14.94 -1.56 -5.89
C SER A 78 15.60 -2.94 -6.01
N GLU A 79 16.57 -3.11 -6.90
CA GLU A 79 17.26 -4.40 -7.10
C GLU A 79 18.34 -4.72 -6.05
N ILE A 80 18.75 -3.72 -5.27
CA ILE A 80 19.78 -3.89 -4.23
C ILE A 80 19.18 -3.86 -2.81
N GLN A 81 17.86 -3.98 -2.68
CA GLN A 81 17.19 -4.06 -1.38
C GLN A 81 17.73 -5.25 -0.57
N GLY A 82 18.09 -4.98 0.69
CA GLY A 82 18.60 -6.00 1.60
C GLY A 82 20.09 -6.36 1.42
N MET A 83 20.81 -5.73 0.51
CA MET A 83 22.27 -5.87 0.43
C MET A 83 22.91 -5.29 1.70
N TYR A 84 23.83 -6.06 2.32
CA TYR A 84 24.46 -5.71 3.60
C TYR A 84 25.93 -6.18 3.67
N GLY A 85 26.59 -5.92 4.78
CA GLY A 85 27.91 -6.47 5.08
C GLY A 85 29.09 -5.58 4.65
N LYS A 86 28.83 -4.35 4.25
CA LYS A 86 29.84 -3.36 3.85
C LYS A 86 29.80 -2.12 4.72
N GLN A 87 30.92 -1.39 4.78
CA GLN A 87 30.92 -0.01 5.26
C GLN A 87 30.21 0.89 4.22
N LEU A 88 29.70 2.04 4.67
CA LEU A 88 28.86 2.90 3.86
C LEU A 88 29.49 3.26 2.50
N LEU A 89 30.76 3.69 2.48
CA LEU A 89 31.42 4.13 1.25
C LEU A 89 31.61 2.96 0.26
N ASP A 90 32.07 1.78 0.78
CA ASP A 90 32.22 0.59 -0.02
C ASP A 90 30.87 0.09 -0.54
N TRP A 91 29.80 0.24 0.24
CA TRP A 91 28.44 -0.11 -0.15
C TRP A 91 27.93 0.79 -1.29
N LEU A 92 28.20 2.10 -1.20
CA LEU A 92 27.85 3.04 -2.26
C LEU A 92 28.56 2.71 -3.59
N ASP A 93 29.85 2.47 -3.54
CA ASP A 93 30.66 2.19 -4.72
C ASP A 93 30.33 0.85 -5.37
N GLU A 94 30.03 -0.19 -4.56
CA GLU A 94 29.84 -1.54 -5.08
C GLU A 94 28.38 -1.81 -5.51
N TYR A 95 27.40 -1.21 -4.84
CA TYR A 95 25.98 -1.50 -5.10
C TYR A 95 25.20 -0.29 -5.59
N THR A 96 25.28 0.86 -4.88
CA THR A 96 24.39 1.98 -5.14
C THR A 96 24.71 2.67 -6.46
N PHE A 97 25.94 3.09 -6.65
CA PHE A 97 26.31 3.83 -7.87
C PHE A 97 26.16 2.98 -9.15
N PRO A 98 26.54 1.70 -9.20
CA PRO A 98 26.26 0.85 -10.34
C PRO A 98 24.76 0.65 -10.62
N ALA A 99 23.93 0.47 -9.57
CA ALA A 99 22.49 0.34 -9.72
C ALA A 99 21.86 1.63 -10.30
N GLU A 100 22.29 2.80 -9.82
CA GLU A 100 21.79 4.09 -10.31
C GLU A 100 22.31 4.44 -11.69
N GLU A 101 23.54 4.06 -12.05
CA GLU A 101 24.10 4.26 -13.40
C GLU A 101 23.32 3.51 -14.48
N ALA A 102 22.72 2.35 -14.14
CA ALA A 102 21.87 1.59 -15.05
C ALA A 102 20.65 2.40 -15.54
N PHE A 103 20.20 3.39 -14.76
CA PHE A 103 19.11 4.32 -15.13
C PHE A 103 19.47 5.33 -16.23
N SER A 104 20.70 5.32 -16.72
CA SER A 104 21.06 5.99 -17.98
C SER A 104 20.32 5.38 -19.18
N SER A 105 19.89 4.12 -19.09
CA SER A 105 18.98 3.48 -20.04
C SER A 105 17.53 3.83 -19.72
N MET A 106 16.85 4.52 -20.63
CA MET A 106 15.43 4.87 -20.49
C MET A 106 14.53 3.61 -20.42
N GLU A 107 14.86 2.55 -21.18
CA GLU A 107 14.11 1.30 -21.19
C GLU A 107 14.17 0.63 -19.81
N TYR A 108 15.37 0.48 -19.26
CA TYR A 108 15.58 -0.05 -17.92
C TYR A 108 14.86 0.76 -16.85
N ALA A 109 14.98 2.09 -16.88
CA ALA A 109 14.32 2.99 -15.94
C ALA A 109 12.78 2.83 -15.96
N GLN A 110 12.19 2.70 -17.16
CA GLN A 110 10.75 2.46 -17.32
C GLN A 110 10.31 1.09 -16.77
N ASP A 111 11.10 0.05 -16.98
CA ASP A 111 10.77 -1.30 -16.50
C ASP A 111 10.81 -1.37 -14.97
N ILE A 112 11.86 -0.81 -14.35
CA ILE A 112 11.93 -0.73 -12.89
C ILE A 112 10.80 0.15 -12.33
N ALA A 113 10.49 1.29 -12.96
CA ALA A 113 9.37 2.12 -12.52
C ALA A 113 8.02 1.38 -12.57
N ARG A 114 7.75 0.58 -13.62
CA ARG A 114 6.53 -0.24 -13.72
C ARG A 114 6.46 -1.33 -12.66
N PHE A 115 7.60 -1.89 -12.28
CA PHE A 115 7.67 -2.89 -11.21
C PHE A 115 7.43 -2.25 -9.83
N PHE A 116 7.93 -1.02 -9.64
CA PHE A 116 7.87 -0.31 -8.36
C PHE A 116 6.48 0.24 -8.04
N VAL A 117 5.70 0.70 -9.03
CA VAL A 117 4.35 1.28 -8.89
C VAL A 117 3.27 0.23 -9.13
#